data_1bbdc110a7d66f7ed56df55fda80d75e
#
_entry.id   1bbdc110a7d66f7ed56df55fda80d75e
#
_cell.length_a   1.000
_cell.length_b   1.000
_cell.length_c   1.000
_cell.angle_alpha   90.00
_cell.angle_beta   90.00
_cell.angle_gamma   90.00
#
_symmetry.space_group_name_H-M   'P 1'
#
loop_
_entity.id
_entity.type
_entity.pdbx_description
1 polymer ?
#
loop_
_entity_poly.entity_id
_entity_poly.type
_entity_poly.pdbx_seq_one_letter_code
_entity_poly.pdbx_strand_id
1 'polypeptide(L)'
;MLHGDTLEFTLFKGKTVAIELLDTGAEIIHTTLEKPGVEVPGAKTIYRFFADVRIDGNDIHMEREVGTQSSFYEPWEIGGVRMWLDAVDAIFSFMNETHSPCRLQENCSHSPSPRPHARFALQDASARICPERVHPWCPLPSGGLRIEDCYRGEDCWMGAFDGASAHGGLDINHPNGTPLYAPIDLDDQFLYNAIDRGNNNNRWRGIRHWNDHTMWILTSCHMTHLTVPENTPLQAGTHYAEGAGVHAGDAEHSHFAFAVVDHGEMIRLDPWILFWQMYRDTKTNKTADDNA
;
A
#
# COMPACT_ATOMS: atom_id res chain seq x y z
N MET A 1 -1.51 -17.45 -0.47
CA MET A 1 -2.30 -18.70 -0.44
C MET A 1 -2.44 -19.23 -1.85
N LEU A 2 -2.36 -20.54 -2.04
CA LEU A 2 -2.74 -21.22 -3.28
C LEU A 2 -4.21 -21.66 -3.20
N HIS A 3 -4.85 -21.93 -4.35
CA HIS A 3 -6.20 -22.50 -4.35
C HIS A 3 -6.23 -23.83 -3.58
N GLY A 4 -7.20 -23.98 -2.70
CA GLY A 4 -7.34 -25.12 -1.81
C GLY A 4 -6.49 -25.07 -0.52
N ASP A 5 -5.62 -24.07 -0.38
CA ASP A 5 -4.91 -23.84 0.88
C ASP A 5 -5.88 -23.38 1.96
N THR A 6 -5.69 -23.88 3.17
CA THR A 6 -6.35 -23.38 4.37
C THR A 6 -5.33 -22.78 5.32
N LEU A 7 -5.56 -21.53 5.70
CA LEU A 7 -4.80 -20.80 6.72
C LEU A 7 -5.60 -20.79 8.02
N GLU A 8 -4.98 -21.14 9.13
CA GLU A 8 -5.53 -20.96 10.47
C GLU A 8 -5.00 -19.67 11.09
N PHE A 9 -5.91 -18.72 11.38
CA PHE A 9 -5.59 -17.46 12.03
C PHE A 9 -6.16 -17.43 13.44
N THR A 10 -5.29 -17.35 14.45
CA THR A 10 -5.70 -17.31 15.85
C THR A 10 -5.85 -15.87 16.34
N LEU A 11 -7.06 -15.52 16.76
CA LEU A 11 -7.39 -14.24 17.37
C LEU A 11 -6.79 -14.13 18.78
N PHE A 12 -6.59 -12.92 19.27
CA PHE A 12 -6.07 -12.67 20.62
C PHE A 12 -6.90 -13.32 21.75
N LYS A 13 -8.19 -13.51 21.51
CA LYS A 13 -9.08 -14.21 22.46
C LYS A 13 -9.00 -15.74 22.38
N GLY A 14 -8.08 -16.28 21.57
CA GLY A 14 -7.83 -17.71 21.44
C GLY A 14 -8.76 -18.45 20.47
N LYS A 15 -9.72 -17.77 19.82
CA LYS A 15 -10.50 -18.39 18.72
C LYS A 15 -9.59 -18.50 17.48
N THR A 16 -9.53 -19.68 16.89
CA THR A 16 -8.92 -19.89 15.59
C THR A 16 -9.98 -19.83 14.50
N VAL A 17 -9.69 -19.08 13.42
CA VAL A 17 -10.53 -18.91 12.23
C VAL A 17 -9.83 -19.59 11.09
N ALA A 18 -10.51 -20.52 10.42
CA ALA A 18 -10.01 -21.17 9.21
C ALA A 18 -10.41 -20.37 7.98
N ILE A 19 -9.44 -20.07 7.12
CA ILE A 19 -9.60 -19.32 5.88
C ILE A 19 -9.10 -20.19 4.73
N GLU A 20 -9.99 -20.66 3.87
CA GLU A 20 -9.67 -21.44 2.67
C GLU A 20 -9.77 -20.56 1.44
N LEU A 21 -8.77 -20.56 0.55
CA LEU A 21 -8.84 -19.90 -0.74
C LEU A 21 -9.49 -20.82 -1.76
N LEU A 22 -10.63 -20.41 -2.33
CA LEU A 22 -11.40 -21.20 -3.27
C LEU A 22 -11.04 -20.88 -4.73
N ASP A 23 -11.06 -19.59 -5.09
CA ASP A 23 -10.83 -19.13 -6.46
C ASP A 23 -10.29 -17.70 -6.49
N THR A 24 -9.68 -17.30 -7.60
CA THR A 24 -9.20 -15.95 -7.86
C THR A 24 -9.33 -15.61 -9.34
N GLY A 25 -9.48 -14.32 -9.63
CA GLY A 25 -9.46 -13.86 -11.01
C GLY A 25 -9.24 -12.37 -11.13
N ALA A 26 -8.97 -11.94 -12.36
CA ALA A 26 -8.89 -10.54 -12.73
C ALA A 26 -9.45 -10.32 -14.13
N GLU A 27 -10.05 -9.16 -14.37
CA GLU A 27 -10.54 -8.75 -15.67
C GLU A 27 -10.25 -7.26 -15.92
N ILE A 28 -10.02 -6.90 -17.17
CA ILE A 28 -9.87 -5.51 -17.57
C ILE A 28 -11.26 -4.91 -17.76
N ILE A 29 -11.57 -3.86 -17.00
CA ILE A 29 -12.81 -3.10 -17.11
C ILE A 29 -12.71 -2.07 -18.22
N HIS A 30 -11.56 -1.41 -18.33
CA HIS A 30 -11.30 -0.38 -19.31
C HIS A 30 -9.80 -0.28 -19.58
N THR A 31 -9.42 -0.04 -20.82
CA THR A 31 -8.03 0.32 -21.16
C THR A 31 -8.01 1.23 -22.37
N THR A 32 -7.06 2.18 -22.34
CA THR A 32 -6.74 3.03 -23.48
C THR A 32 -5.52 2.52 -24.26
N LEU A 33 -4.96 1.37 -23.85
CA LEU A 33 -3.86 0.74 -24.57
C LEU A 33 -4.36 0.08 -25.85
N GLU A 34 -3.76 0.38 -26.98
CA GLU A 34 -4.04 -0.30 -28.26
C GLU A 34 -3.47 -1.74 -28.25
N LYS A 35 -2.37 -1.93 -27.53
CA LYS A 35 -1.71 -3.22 -27.36
C LYS A 35 -1.47 -3.46 -25.87
N PRO A 36 -1.95 -4.57 -25.35
CA PRO A 36 -1.60 -4.93 -23.99
C PRO A 36 -0.07 -4.94 -23.84
N GLY A 37 0.44 -4.29 -22.79
CA GLY A 37 1.80 -4.35 -22.39
C GLY A 37 2.80 -3.39 -22.93
N VAL A 38 2.38 -2.48 -23.63
CA VAL A 38 3.22 -1.37 -24.06
C VAL A 38 2.87 -0.16 -23.20
N GLU A 39 3.82 0.27 -22.35
CA GLU A 39 3.64 1.55 -21.65
C GLU A 39 3.51 2.68 -22.65
N VAL A 40 2.43 3.43 -22.52
CA VAL A 40 2.17 4.62 -23.32
C VAL A 40 1.90 5.75 -22.34
N PRO A 41 2.71 6.83 -22.32
CA PRO A 41 2.52 7.94 -21.41
C PRO A 41 1.08 8.46 -21.42
N GLY A 42 0.46 8.52 -20.25
CA GLY A 42 -0.94 8.93 -20.07
C GLY A 42 -1.99 7.88 -20.43
N ALA A 43 -1.60 6.67 -20.84
CA ALA A 43 -2.54 5.57 -21.01
C ALA A 43 -3.06 5.10 -19.65
N LYS A 44 -4.30 4.64 -19.64
CA LYS A 44 -5.01 4.17 -18.43
C LYS A 44 -5.55 2.78 -18.61
N THR A 45 -5.43 1.97 -17.56
CA THR A 45 -6.09 0.68 -17.48
C THR A 45 -6.75 0.54 -16.11
N ILE A 46 -8.05 0.27 -16.12
CA ILE A 46 -8.83 -0.07 -14.93
C ILE A 46 -9.12 -1.55 -15.00
N TYR A 47 -8.85 -2.26 -13.93
CA TYR A 47 -9.15 -3.68 -13.82
C TYR A 47 -9.76 -4.01 -12.47
N ARG A 48 -10.51 -5.09 -12.46
CA ARG A 48 -11.13 -5.69 -11.29
C ARG A 48 -10.42 -6.98 -10.98
N PHE A 49 -10.25 -7.27 -9.71
CA PHE A 49 -9.78 -8.57 -9.26
C PHE A 49 -10.52 -9.04 -8.03
N PHE A 50 -10.59 -10.35 -7.87
CA PHE A 50 -11.33 -10.96 -6.78
C PHE A 50 -10.60 -12.17 -6.19
N ALA A 51 -11.00 -12.51 -4.97
CA ALA A 51 -10.72 -13.78 -4.33
C ALA A 51 -11.98 -14.30 -3.66
N ASP A 52 -12.33 -15.54 -3.95
CA ASP A 52 -13.37 -16.28 -3.26
C ASP A 52 -12.72 -17.06 -2.13
N VAL A 53 -13.18 -16.82 -0.91
CA VAL A 53 -12.65 -17.49 0.28
C VAL A 53 -13.78 -18.11 1.09
N ARG A 54 -13.47 -19.22 1.78
CA ARG A 54 -14.37 -19.79 2.78
C ARG A 54 -13.83 -19.51 4.18
N ILE A 55 -14.65 -18.86 5.01
CA ILE A 55 -14.28 -18.48 6.37
C ILE A 55 -15.28 -19.08 7.34
N ASP A 56 -14.83 -19.94 8.26
CA ASP A 56 -15.69 -20.68 9.21
C ASP A 56 -16.89 -21.33 8.48
N GLY A 57 -16.69 -21.89 7.28
CA GLY A 57 -17.71 -22.55 6.47
C GLY A 57 -18.62 -21.65 5.64
N ASN A 58 -18.42 -20.34 5.64
CA ASN A 58 -19.18 -19.39 4.82
C ASN A 58 -18.35 -18.92 3.63
N ASP A 59 -18.91 -19.00 2.43
CA ASP A 59 -18.27 -18.52 1.21
C ASP A 59 -18.44 -17.00 1.07
N ILE A 60 -17.33 -16.30 0.86
CA ILE A 60 -17.22 -14.86 0.78
C ILE A 60 -16.56 -14.48 -0.54
N HIS A 61 -17.20 -13.63 -1.32
CA HIS A 61 -16.60 -13.00 -2.49
C HIS A 61 -15.97 -11.67 -2.10
N MET A 62 -14.66 -11.53 -2.28
CA MET A 62 -13.90 -10.31 -2.04
C MET A 62 -13.47 -9.73 -3.37
N GLU A 63 -13.93 -8.54 -3.69
CA GLU A 63 -13.65 -7.91 -4.98
C GLU A 63 -13.19 -6.47 -4.79
N ARG A 64 -12.25 -6.02 -5.63
CA ARG A 64 -11.88 -4.60 -5.72
C ARG A 64 -11.53 -4.22 -7.16
N GLU A 65 -11.73 -2.93 -7.45
CA GLU A 65 -11.28 -2.31 -8.69
C GLU A 65 -10.05 -1.44 -8.40
N VAL A 66 -9.09 -1.46 -9.31
CA VAL A 66 -7.87 -0.66 -9.26
C VAL A 66 -7.96 0.45 -10.28
N GLY A 67 -7.59 1.66 -9.88
CA GLY A 67 -7.74 2.87 -10.69
C GLY A 67 -9.10 3.54 -10.55
N THR A 68 -9.88 3.17 -9.55
CA THR A 68 -11.18 3.75 -9.21
C THR A 68 -11.28 4.07 -7.72
N GLN A 69 -12.40 4.64 -7.29
CA GLN A 69 -12.67 4.87 -5.86
C GLN A 69 -12.66 3.57 -5.04
N SER A 70 -12.94 2.42 -5.65
CA SER A 70 -12.85 1.10 -5.02
C SER A 70 -11.42 0.67 -4.68
N SER A 71 -10.41 1.43 -5.09
CA SER A 71 -9.02 1.27 -4.61
C SER A 71 -8.87 1.63 -3.12
N PHE A 72 -9.79 2.42 -2.56
CA PHE A 72 -9.81 2.88 -1.16
C PHE A 72 -11.02 2.32 -0.43
N TYR A 73 -10.96 1.07 -0.07
CA TYR A 73 -12.06 0.29 0.48
C TYR A 73 -11.95 0.08 1.98
N GLU A 74 -13.09 -0.18 2.63
CA GLU A 74 -13.09 -0.71 3.99
C GLU A 74 -12.70 -2.20 3.95
N PRO A 75 -11.77 -2.65 4.79
CA PRO A 75 -11.42 -4.07 4.85
C PRO A 75 -12.61 -4.93 5.26
N TRP A 76 -12.62 -6.17 4.82
CA TRP A 76 -13.64 -7.15 5.22
C TRP A 76 -13.41 -7.57 6.66
N GLU A 77 -14.46 -7.52 7.50
CA GLU A 77 -14.41 -7.99 8.89
C GLU A 77 -15.35 -9.20 9.03
N ILE A 78 -14.77 -10.40 9.15
CA ILE A 78 -15.50 -11.66 9.14
C ILE A 78 -14.94 -12.57 10.22
N GLY A 79 -15.82 -13.11 11.07
CA GLY A 79 -15.41 -14.03 12.13
C GLY A 79 -14.50 -13.45 13.21
N GLY A 80 -14.29 -12.12 13.19
CA GLY A 80 -13.34 -11.42 14.06
C GLY A 80 -11.98 -11.18 13.38
N VAL A 81 -11.81 -11.59 12.13
CA VAL A 81 -10.64 -11.29 11.30
C VAL A 81 -10.93 -10.09 10.42
N ARG A 82 -10.02 -9.14 10.39
CA ARG A 82 -9.99 -8.05 9.41
C ARG A 82 -9.05 -8.44 8.29
N MET A 83 -9.52 -8.32 7.05
CA MET A 83 -8.83 -8.79 5.86
C MET A 83 -8.72 -7.70 4.81
N TRP A 84 -7.53 -7.55 4.24
CA TRP A 84 -7.28 -6.76 3.03
C TRP A 84 -6.90 -7.74 1.91
N LEU A 85 -7.59 -7.66 0.78
CA LEU A 85 -7.17 -8.35 -0.44
C LEU A 85 -6.09 -7.52 -1.12
N ASP A 86 -4.84 -7.94 -0.98
CA ASP A 86 -3.69 -7.16 -1.42
C ASP A 86 -3.43 -7.32 -2.93
N ALA A 87 -3.37 -8.54 -3.41
CA ALA A 87 -3.16 -8.86 -4.83
C ALA A 87 -3.59 -10.28 -5.17
N VAL A 88 -3.85 -10.54 -6.45
CA VAL A 88 -4.03 -11.88 -7.03
C VAL A 88 -3.07 -12.09 -8.20
N ASP A 89 -2.70 -13.33 -8.49
CA ASP A 89 -1.71 -13.65 -9.53
C ASP A 89 -2.20 -13.33 -10.95
N ALA A 90 -3.51 -13.37 -11.19
CA ALA A 90 -4.10 -13.02 -12.47
C ALA A 90 -3.73 -11.60 -12.94
N ILE A 91 -3.54 -10.65 -12.00
CA ILE A 91 -3.03 -9.31 -12.32
C ILE A 91 -1.62 -9.39 -12.90
N PHE A 92 -0.76 -10.21 -12.30
CA PHE A 92 0.62 -10.39 -12.76
C PHE A 92 0.66 -11.07 -14.11
N SER A 93 -0.25 -11.99 -14.40
CA SER A 93 -0.36 -12.61 -15.73
C SER A 93 -0.66 -11.56 -16.78
N PHE A 94 -1.67 -10.72 -16.55
CA PHE A 94 -1.99 -9.60 -17.43
C PHE A 94 -0.79 -8.67 -17.63
N MET A 95 -0.15 -8.24 -16.57
CA MET A 95 0.99 -7.34 -16.62
C MET A 95 2.23 -8.00 -17.26
N ASN A 96 2.41 -9.31 -17.10
CA ASN A 96 3.53 -10.07 -17.69
C ASN A 96 3.38 -10.36 -19.18
N GLU A 97 2.17 -10.60 -19.66
CA GLU A 97 1.92 -10.73 -21.10
C GLU A 97 2.34 -9.49 -21.87
N THR A 98 2.50 -8.44 -21.16
CA THR A 98 2.60 -7.10 -21.63
C THR A 98 3.99 -6.50 -21.40
N HIS A 99 4.76 -6.96 -20.41
CA HIS A 99 6.02 -6.36 -20.02
C HIS A 99 7.10 -7.36 -19.67
N SER A 100 8.32 -6.83 -19.66
CA SER A 100 9.44 -7.49 -19.04
C SER A 100 9.06 -7.97 -17.63
N PRO A 101 9.12 -9.29 -17.35
CA PRO A 101 8.81 -9.85 -16.04
C PRO A 101 9.59 -9.20 -14.89
N CYS A 102 10.78 -8.70 -15.18
CA CYS A 102 11.64 -8.00 -14.22
C CYS A 102 10.99 -6.74 -13.66
N ARG A 103 10.22 -6.02 -14.45
CA ARG A 103 9.65 -4.74 -14.03
C ARG A 103 8.56 -4.87 -12.99
N LEU A 104 7.76 -5.92 -13.10
CA LEU A 104 6.77 -6.25 -12.06
C LEU A 104 7.41 -6.71 -10.76
N GLN A 105 8.49 -7.51 -10.86
CA GLN A 105 9.23 -7.97 -9.70
C GLN A 105 9.92 -6.81 -8.99
N GLU A 106 10.46 -5.85 -9.73
CA GLU A 106 11.12 -4.67 -9.16
C GLU A 106 10.15 -3.69 -8.52
N ASN A 107 8.97 -3.52 -9.09
CA ASN A 107 8.04 -2.48 -8.66
C ASN A 107 6.94 -2.96 -7.71
N CYS A 108 6.47 -4.19 -7.85
CA CYS A 108 5.24 -4.62 -7.16
C CYS A 108 5.43 -5.69 -6.11
N SER A 109 6.40 -6.54 -6.24
CA SER A 109 6.78 -7.47 -5.19
C SER A 109 8.21 -7.91 -5.40
N HIS A 110 8.95 -7.92 -4.36
CA HIS A 110 10.24 -8.56 -4.31
C HIS A 110 10.09 -9.98 -3.77
N SER A 111 8.88 -10.52 -3.75
CA SER A 111 8.68 -11.91 -3.40
C SER A 111 9.07 -12.80 -4.58
N PRO A 112 10.20 -13.50 -4.52
CA PRO A 112 10.74 -14.19 -5.67
C PRO A 112 10.08 -15.52 -5.98
N SER A 113 9.14 -16.03 -5.17
CA SER A 113 8.65 -17.39 -5.43
C SER A 113 7.69 -17.94 -4.40
N PRO A 114 6.98 -18.97 -4.77
CA PRO A 114 6.11 -19.06 -5.92
C PRO A 114 4.99 -18.02 -5.74
N ARG A 115 4.58 -17.39 -6.81
CA ARG A 115 3.47 -16.42 -6.71
C ARG A 115 2.25 -17.13 -6.16
N PRO A 116 1.76 -16.73 -4.99
CA PRO A 116 0.51 -17.29 -4.50
C PRO A 116 -0.63 -16.81 -5.41
N HIS A 117 -1.69 -17.61 -5.52
CA HIS A 117 -2.88 -17.20 -6.27
C HIS A 117 -3.52 -15.95 -5.66
N ALA A 118 -3.50 -15.82 -4.33
CA ALA A 118 -3.88 -14.59 -3.64
C ALA A 118 -2.96 -14.25 -2.48
N ARG A 119 -2.83 -12.96 -2.22
CA ARG A 119 -2.16 -12.40 -1.05
C ARG A 119 -3.13 -11.55 -0.26
N PHE A 120 -3.14 -11.78 1.06
CA PHE A 120 -3.95 -11.04 2.02
C PHE A 120 -3.08 -10.47 3.12
N ALA A 121 -3.47 -9.31 3.64
CA ALA A 121 -3.07 -8.90 4.97
C ALA A 121 -4.20 -9.24 5.94
N LEU A 122 -3.86 -9.84 7.09
CA LEU A 122 -4.81 -10.29 8.10
C LEU A 122 -4.52 -9.62 9.44
N GLN A 123 -5.58 -9.33 10.17
CA GLN A 123 -5.50 -8.73 11.50
C GLN A 123 -6.67 -9.22 12.37
N ASP A 124 -6.45 -9.37 13.67
CA ASP A 124 -7.55 -9.43 14.64
C ASP A 124 -8.34 -8.11 14.58
N ALA A 125 -9.63 -8.17 14.27
CA ALA A 125 -10.46 -6.97 14.08
C ALA A 125 -10.60 -6.13 15.36
N SER A 126 -10.33 -6.69 16.53
CA SER A 126 -10.32 -5.96 17.81
C SER A 126 -9.01 -5.20 18.03
N ALA A 127 -7.98 -5.45 17.22
CA ALA A 127 -6.67 -4.81 17.33
C ALA A 127 -6.54 -3.60 16.39
N ARG A 128 -5.53 -2.78 16.67
CA ARG A 128 -5.04 -1.73 15.77
C ARG A 128 -3.91 -2.31 14.92
N ILE A 129 -3.65 -1.72 13.77
CA ILE A 129 -2.50 -2.08 12.91
C ILE A 129 -1.18 -1.87 13.67
N CYS A 130 -1.16 -0.84 14.51
CA CYS A 130 -0.03 -0.43 15.32
C CYS A 130 -0.54 -0.10 16.72
N PRO A 131 0.15 -0.46 17.80
CA PRO A 131 -0.29 -0.17 19.18
C PRO A 131 -0.47 1.33 19.43
N GLU A 132 0.47 2.13 18.95
CA GLU A 132 0.41 3.57 18.99
C GLU A 132 -0.54 4.13 17.92
N ARG A 133 -0.89 5.39 18.07
CA ARG A 133 -1.68 6.11 17.07
C ARG A 133 -0.85 6.32 15.80
N VAL A 134 -1.45 6.05 14.64
CA VAL A 134 -0.82 6.34 13.35
C VAL A 134 -1.05 7.81 13.00
N HIS A 135 0.03 8.57 12.89
CA HIS A 135 0.00 9.96 12.46
C HIS A 135 -0.19 10.05 10.94
N PRO A 136 -0.93 11.03 10.39
CA PRO A 136 -0.95 11.26 8.94
C PRO A 136 0.46 11.44 8.38
N TRP A 137 0.80 10.65 7.36
CA TRP A 137 2.12 10.70 6.71
C TRP A 137 2.34 12.01 5.94
N CYS A 138 1.26 12.52 5.36
CA CYS A 138 1.14 13.85 4.77
C CYS A 138 -0.24 14.41 5.14
N PRO A 139 -0.52 15.70 4.91
CA PRO A 139 -1.88 16.23 5.04
C PRO A 139 -2.85 15.43 4.18
N LEU A 140 -3.89 14.86 4.80
CA LEU A 140 -4.87 14.00 4.12
C LEU A 140 -6.17 14.77 3.86
N PRO A 141 -6.84 14.52 2.71
CA PRO A 141 -8.18 15.05 2.44
C PRO A 141 -9.17 14.68 3.55
N SER A 142 -9.94 15.63 4.05
CA SER A 142 -10.84 15.42 5.19
C SER A 142 -11.98 14.43 4.92
N GLY A 143 -12.39 14.29 3.65
CA GLY A 143 -13.47 13.41 3.22
C GLY A 143 -13.06 11.96 2.93
N GLY A 144 -11.81 11.60 3.15
CA GLY A 144 -11.20 10.36 2.66
C GLY A 144 -10.42 10.58 1.37
N LEU A 145 -9.55 9.63 1.05
CA LEU A 145 -8.77 9.66 -0.18
C LEU A 145 -9.66 9.29 -1.36
N ARG A 146 -9.56 10.02 -2.44
CA ARG A 146 -10.26 9.77 -3.70
C ARG A 146 -9.26 9.45 -4.79
N ILE A 147 -9.71 8.82 -5.84
CA ILE A 147 -8.82 8.47 -6.97
C ILE A 147 -8.23 9.72 -7.64
N GLU A 148 -8.95 10.84 -7.63
CA GLU A 148 -8.48 12.12 -8.16
C GLU A 148 -7.35 12.74 -7.32
N ASP A 149 -7.21 12.30 -6.07
CA ASP A 149 -6.12 12.71 -5.18
C ASP A 149 -4.83 11.91 -5.48
N CYS A 150 -4.90 10.90 -6.38
CA CYS A 150 -3.75 10.12 -6.83
C CYS A 150 -3.14 10.70 -8.11
N TYR A 151 -1.85 10.49 -8.27
CA TYR A 151 -1.16 10.91 -9.48
C TYR A 151 -1.80 10.31 -10.73
N ARG A 152 -2.06 11.13 -11.73
CA ARG A 152 -2.79 10.76 -12.96
C ARG A 152 -4.18 10.13 -12.73
N GLY A 153 -4.69 10.14 -11.49
CA GLY A 153 -5.97 9.53 -11.16
C GLY A 153 -5.99 8.01 -11.18
N GLU A 154 -4.85 7.34 -11.07
CA GLU A 154 -4.77 5.87 -11.08
C GLU A 154 -3.57 5.28 -10.33
N ASP A 155 -2.59 6.08 -9.92
CA ASP A 155 -1.37 5.61 -9.26
C ASP A 155 -1.59 5.25 -7.77
N CYS A 156 -2.61 4.40 -7.54
CA CYS A 156 -2.83 3.65 -6.31
C CYS A 156 -2.06 2.32 -6.34
N TRP A 157 -2.14 1.57 -5.27
CA TRP A 157 -1.55 0.23 -5.20
C TRP A 157 -2.06 -0.68 -6.31
N MET A 158 -1.16 -1.31 -7.02
CA MET A 158 -1.42 -2.14 -8.20
C MET A 158 -2.05 -1.38 -9.36
N GLY A 159 -2.16 -0.05 -9.31
CA GLY A 159 -2.60 0.77 -10.42
C GLY A 159 -1.71 0.57 -11.66
N ALA A 160 -2.30 0.70 -12.83
CA ALA A 160 -1.59 0.46 -14.07
C ALA A 160 -0.81 1.70 -14.51
N PHE A 161 0.41 1.84 -14.04
CA PHE A 161 1.30 2.94 -14.42
C PHE A 161 1.49 2.97 -15.95
N ASP A 162 1.21 4.12 -16.57
CA ASP A 162 1.19 4.30 -18.02
C ASP A 162 0.40 3.19 -18.77
N GLY A 163 -0.64 2.68 -18.11
CA GLY A 163 -1.58 1.70 -18.65
C GLY A 163 -1.14 0.25 -18.54
N ALA A 164 0.09 -0.03 -18.16
CA ALA A 164 0.63 -1.36 -18.34
C ALA A 164 1.47 -1.92 -17.19
N SER A 165 2.22 -1.12 -16.43
CA SER A 165 3.03 -1.61 -15.29
C SER A 165 2.27 -1.43 -13.98
N ALA A 166 2.25 -2.46 -13.13
CA ALA A 166 1.63 -2.33 -11.82
C ALA A 166 2.44 -1.39 -10.91
N HIS A 167 1.76 -0.45 -10.28
CA HIS A 167 2.34 0.53 -9.38
C HIS A 167 2.65 -0.08 -8.00
N GLY A 168 3.85 0.10 -7.52
CA GLY A 168 4.35 -0.52 -6.28
C GLY A 168 4.16 0.31 -5.02
N GLY A 169 3.20 1.21 -5.01
CA GLY A 169 2.93 2.13 -3.92
C GLY A 169 1.63 2.89 -4.11
N LEU A 170 1.55 4.05 -3.47
CA LEU A 170 0.44 4.98 -3.55
C LEU A 170 1.01 6.38 -3.76
N ASP A 171 0.64 7.03 -4.87
CA ASP A 171 1.02 8.40 -5.16
C ASP A 171 -0.10 9.35 -4.75
N ILE A 172 0.21 10.29 -3.87
CA ILE A 172 -0.75 11.30 -3.38
C ILE A 172 -0.33 12.67 -3.89
N ASN A 173 -1.24 13.32 -4.63
CA ASN A 173 -1.06 14.66 -5.13
C ASN A 173 -1.05 15.68 -3.99
N HIS A 174 -0.05 16.53 -3.97
CA HIS A 174 0.04 17.66 -3.06
C HIS A 174 1.07 18.67 -3.58
N PRO A 175 0.94 19.96 -3.23
CA PRO A 175 1.91 20.98 -3.63
C PRO A 175 3.32 20.68 -3.11
N ASN A 176 4.34 21.14 -3.84
CA ASN A 176 5.70 21.19 -3.33
C ASN A 176 5.77 21.99 -2.02
N GLY A 177 6.62 21.56 -1.11
CA GLY A 177 6.69 22.12 0.25
C GLY A 177 5.66 21.56 1.21
N THR A 178 4.83 20.58 0.79
CA THR A 178 3.92 19.88 1.70
C THR A 178 4.74 19.06 2.71
N PRO A 179 4.53 19.24 4.02
CA PRO A 179 5.31 18.55 5.03
C PRO A 179 5.00 17.04 5.07
N LEU A 180 6.06 16.25 5.24
CA LEU A 180 5.99 14.80 5.44
C LEU A 180 6.38 14.46 6.88
N TYR A 181 5.56 13.62 7.52
CA TYR A 181 5.70 13.26 8.93
C TYR A 181 5.90 11.76 9.10
N ALA A 182 6.69 11.35 10.08
CA ALA A 182 6.78 9.94 10.46
C ALA A 182 5.40 9.43 10.91
N PRO A 183 4.83 8.41 10.25
CA PRO A 183 3.47 7.98 10.59
C PRO A 183 3.39 7.14 11.86
N ILE A 184 4.48 6.50 12.25
CA ILE A 184 4.65 5.70 13.46
C ILE A 184 6.02 6.00 14.07
N ASP A 185 6.26 5.54 15.29
CA ASP A 185 7.59 5.54 15.86
C ASP A 185 8.50 4.63 15.02
N LEU A 186 9.69 5.14 14.70
CA LEU A 186 10.69 4.45 13.89
C LEU A 186 11.97 4.29 14.70
N ASP A 187 12.59 3.12 14.57
CA ASP A 187 13.85 2.82 15.23
C ASP A 187 15.04 3.40 14.48
N ASP A 188 14.90 3.54 13.16
CA ASP A 188 15.91 4.10 12.27
C ASP A 188 15.28 4.73 11.03
N GLN A 189 16.02 5.62 10.36
CA GLN A 189 15.62 6.20 9.08
C GLN A 189 16.82 6.79 8.33
N PHE A 190 16.74 6.77 6.99
CA PHE A 190 17.82 7.27 6.12
C PHE A 190 17.35 7.52 4.68
N LEU A 191 18.16 8.26 3.93
CA LEU A 191 18.02 8.38 2.49
C LEU A 191 18.72 7.17 1.82
N TYR A 192 17.96 6.26 1.22
CA TYR A 192 18.56 5.12 0.52
C TYR A 192 18.90 5.41 -0.94
N ASN A 193 18.40 6.50 -1.47
CA ASN A 193 18.72 6.99 -2.80
C ASN A 193 18.64 8.52 -2.78
N ALA A 194 19.78 9.13 -2.51
CA ALA A 194 19.99 10.57 -2.58
C ALA A 194 20.59 10.98 -3.91
N ILE A 195 20.27 10.27 -5.00
CA ILE A 195 20.71 10.65 -6.33
C ILE A 195 20.09 12.00 -6.63
N ASP A 196 20.95 12.99 -6.54
CA ASP A 196 20.69 14.38 -6.82
C ASP A 196 20.34 14.54 -8.31
N ARG A 197 19.08 14.39 -8.61
CA ARG A 197 18.50 14.87 -9.87
C ARG A 197 17.89 16.23 -9.63
N GLY A 198 18.72 17.19 -9.20
CA GLY A 198 18.29 18.55 -8.92
C GLY A 198 17.73 18.75 -7.51
N ASN A 199 18.17 18.00 -6.53
CA ASN A 199 17.86 18.11 -5.10
C ASN A 199 16.44 17.68 -4.67
N ASN A 200 15.59 17.18 -5.55
CA ASN A 200 14.16 17.06 -5.25
C ASN A 200 13.55 15.69 -5.55
N ASN A 201 14.36 14.66 -5.75
CA ASN A 201 13.87 13.28 -5.91
C ASN A 201 14.53 12.33 -4.91
N ASN A 202 14.68 12.79 -3.69
CA ASN A 202 15.22 11.95 -2.64
C ASN A 202 14.22 10.86 -2.30
N ARG A 203 14.75 9.72 -1.85
CA ARG A 203 14.00 8.53 -1.46
C ARG A 203 14.41 8.11 -0.06
N TRP A 204 13.45 8.11 0.82
CA TRP A 204 13.62 7.83 2.23
C TRP A 204 13.09 6.47 2.62
N ARG A 205 13.70 5.87 3.63
CA ARG A 205 13.19 4.71 4.35
C ARG A 205 13.15 4.99 5.84
N GLY A 206 12.00 4.67 6.45
CA GLY A 206 11.85 4.53 7.88
C GLY A 206 11.69 3.07 8.25
N ILE A 207 12.33 2.64 9.33
CA ILE A 207 12.35 1.25 9.78
C ILE A 207 11.76 1.16 11.18
N ARG A 208 10.84 0.19 11.38
CA ARG A 208 10.33 -0.19 12.68
C ARG A 208 10.53 -1.70 12.88
N HIS A 209 11.28 -2.06 13.91
CA HIS A 209 11.43 -3.46 14.31
C HIS A 209 10.31 -3.87 15.27
N TRP A 210 9.67 -4.99 14.99
CA TRP A 210 8.65 -5.57 15.85
C TRP A 210 9.21 -6.70 16.72
N ASN A 211 10.22 -7.39 16.22
CA ASN A 211 10.98 -8.42 16.91
C ASN A 211 12.28 -8.68 16.13
N ASP A 212 13.04 -9.70 16.51
CA ASP A 212 14.33 -10.05 15.89
C ASP A 212 14.22 -10.47 14.41
N HIS A 213 13.04 -10.80 13.92
CA HIS A 213 12.82 -11.35 12.60
C HIS A 213 11.89 -10.50 11.73
N THR A 214 11.07 -9.66 12.35
CA THR A 214 10.03 -8.90 11.66
C THR A 214 10.24 -7.41 11.78
N MET A 215 10.29 -6.71 10.66
CA MET A 215 10.33 -5.26 10.61
C MET A 215 9.39 -4.71 9.54
N TRP A 216 8.96 -3.49 9.73
CA TRP A 216 8.29 -2.70 8.71
C TRP A 216 9.26 -1.73 8.08
N ILE A 217 9.12 -1.55 6.77
CA ILE A 217 9.83 -0.54 5.99
C ILE A 217 8.79 0.38 5.37
N LEU A 218 8.87 1.64 5.74
CA LEU A 218 8.10 2.72 5.14
C LEU A 218 8.99 3.47 4.17
N THR A 219 8.46 3.78 2.99
CA THR A 219 9.22 4.50 1.97
C THR A 219 8.44 5.70 1.50
N SER A 220 9.10 6.86 1.39
CA SER A 220 8.59 8.00 0.63
C SER A 220 9.61 8.43 -0.42
N CYS A 221 9.09 8.88 -1.57
CA CYS A 221 9.89 9.38 -2.67
C CYS A 221 9.40 10.77 -3.09
N HIS A 222 10.16 11.43 -3.96
CA HIS A 222 9.88 12.78 -4.47
C HIS A 222 9.83 13.80 -3.32
N MET A 223 10.91 13.87 -2.57
CA MET A 223 11.00 14.72 -1.39
C MET A 223 12.32 15.50 -1.34
N THR A 224 12.35 16.53 -0.53
CA THR A 224 13.54 17.32 -0.21
C THR A 224 14.57 16.52 0.58
N HIS A 225 15.69 17.13 0.95
CA HIS A 225 16.58 16.59 1.95
C HIS A 225 15.88 16.48 3.31
N LEU A 226 16.40 15.62 4.17
CA LEU A 226 15.89 15.46 5.52
C LEU A 226 16.09 16.73 6.35
N THR A 227 15.10 17.04 7.16
CA THR A 227 15.16 18.09 8.19
C THR A 227 15.70 17.57 9.52
N VAL A 228 15.92 16.26 9.61
CA VAL A 228 16.38 15.52 10.79
C VAL A 228 17.67 14.76 10.46
N PRO A 229 18.52 14.45 11.45
CA PRO A 229 19.71 13.63 11.21
C PRO A 229 19.35 12.22 10.75
N GLU A 230 20.08 11.70 9.76
CA GLU A 230 19.96 10.29 9.32
C GLU A 230 20.42 9.32 10.41
N ASN A 231 19.98 8.07 10.30
CA ASN A 231 20.32 6.97 11.20
C ASN A 231 19.99 7.29 12.68
N THR A 232 18.86 7.93 12.87
CA THR A 232 18.33 8.26 14.20
C THR A 232 16.86 7.84 14.31
N PRO A 233 16.38 7.43 15.49
CA PRO A 233 14.98 7.17 15.74
C PRO A 233 14.11 8.40 15.48
N LEU A 234 12.89 8.19 15.02
CA LEU A 234 11.88 9.25 14.92
C LEU A 234 10.63 8.86 15.71
N GLN A 235 10.03 9.83 16.37
CA GLN A 235 8.69 9.66 16.94
C GLN A 235 7.61 9.96 15.89
N ALA A 236 6.48 9.29 16.01
CA ALA A 236 5.30 9.58 15.20
C ALA A 236 4.96 11.09 15.24
N GLY A 237 4.67 11.66 14.08
CA GLY A 237 4.40 13.08 13.93
C GLY A 237 5.64 13.96 13.77
N THR A 238 6.85 13.40 13.81
CA THR A 238 8.07 14.17 13.51
C THR A 238 8.09 14.56 12.04
N HIS A 239 8.20 15.87 11.76
CA HIS A 239 8.40 16.39 10.40
C HIS A 239 9.84 16.07 9.97
N TYR A 240 9.97 15.24 8.92
CA TYR A 240 11.29 14.76 8.47
C TYR A 240 11.72 15.31 7.11
N ALA A 241 10.79 15.76 6.27
CA ALA A 241 11.05 16.31 4.94
C ALA A 241 9.81 17.01 4.38
N GLU A 242 9.94 17.57 3.19
CA GLU A 242 8.86 18.15 2.43
C GLU A 242 8.72 17.44 1.07
N GLY A 243 7.50 17.33 0.56
CA GLY A 243 7.25 16.87 -0.79
C GLY A 243 7.89 17.80 -1.82
N ALA A 244 8.46 17.22 -2.86
CA ALA A 244 9.21 17.96 -3.88
C ALA A 244 9.01 17.35 -5.27
N GLY A 245 7.79 17.07 -5.67
CA GLY A 245 7.42 16.31 -6.86
C GLY A 245 7.89 16.81 -8.22
N VAL A 246 8.94 17.65 -8.25
CA VAL A 246 9.53 18.24 -9.47
C VAL A 246 10.00 17.18 -10.47
N HIS A 247 10.23 15.96 -10.01
CA HIS A 247 10.71 14.88 -10.86
C HIS A 247 9.59 14.15 -11.62
N ALA A 248 8.36 14.31 -11.18
CA ALA A 248 7.28 13.42 -11.56
C ALA A 248 6.39 13.94 -12.70
N GLY A 249 6.83 14.95 -13.43
CA GLY A 249 6.11 15.45 -14.61
C GLY A 249 4.98 16.42 -14.27
N ASP A 250 3.76 16.15 -14.72
CA ASP A 250 2.68 17.12 -14.79
C ASP A 250 1.96 17.42 -13.47
N ALA A 251 2.14 16.60 -12.44
CA ALA A 251 1.53 16.80 -11.13
C ALA A 251 2.53 16.60 -9.99
N GLU A 252 2.47 17.50 -9.01
CA GLU A 252 3.26 17.40 -7.80
C GLU A 252 2.64 16.33 -6.89
N HIS A 253 3.45 15.36 -6.46
CA HIS A 253 3.00 14.27 -5.59
C HIS A 253 4.15 13.68 -4.77
N SER A 254 3.83 12.87 -3.79
CA SER A 254 4.77 11.94 -3.14
C SER A 254 4.33 10.51 -3.35
N HIS A 255 5.30 9.64 -3.56
CA HIS A 255 5.11 8.20 -3.64
C HIS A 255 5.32 7.57 -2.26
N PHE A 256 4.35 6.82 -1.79
CA PHE A 256 4.41 6.09 -0.53
C PHE A 256 4.39 4.59 -0.77
N ALA A 257 5.28 3.85 -0.10
CA ALA A 257 5.29 2.40 -0.14
C ALA A 257 5.43 1.82 1.26
N PHE A 258 4.84 0.65 1.44
CA PHE A 258 4.86 -0.10 2.68
C PHE A 258 5.34 -1.53 2.41
N ALA A 259 6.28 -1.99 3.23
CA ALA A 259 6.77 -3.36 3.16
C ALA A 259 6.92 -3.97 4.56
N VAL A 260 6.71 -5.26 4.63
CA VAL A 260 7.04 -6.10 5.78
C VAL A 260 8.25 -6.95 5.39
N VAL A 261 9.25 -6.99 6.24
CA VAL A 261 10.34 -7.96 6.15
C VAL A 261 10.13 -8.96 7.27
N ASP A 262 10.04 -10.22 6.92
CA ASP A 262 9.95 -11.31 7.87
C ASP A 262 10.96 -12.40 7.52
N HIS A 263 11.80 -12.80 8.51
CA HIS A 263 12.89 -13.75 8.30
C HIS A 263 13.80 -13.43 7.09
N GLY A 264 13.99 -12.14 6.80
CA GLY A 264 14.82 -11.66 5.70
C GLY A 264 14.11 -11.60 4.35
N GLU A 265 12.89 -12.04 4.25
CA GLU A 265 12.07 -11.92 3.04
C GLU A 265 11.24 -10.63 3.10
N MET A 266 11.39 -9.78 2.07
CA MET A 266 10.67 -8.51 1.98
C MET A 266 9.44 -8.65 1.09
N ILE A 267 8.28 -8.33 1.65
CA ILE A 267 6.98 -8.33 0.97
C ILE A 267 6.43 -6.91 0.99
N ARG A 268 6.23 -6.33 -0.19
CA ARG A 268 5.49 -5.05 -0.30
C ARG A 268 3.99 -5.31 -0.20
N LEU A 269 3.32 -4.43 0.50
CA LEU A 269 1.88 -4.46 0.73
C LEU A 269 1.25 -3.14 0.30
N ASP A 270 -0.07 -3.17 0.14
CA ASP A 270 -0.85 -1.97 -0.14
C ASP A 270 -0.67 -0.92 0.97
N PRO A 271 -0.14 0.26 0.67
CA PRO A 271 -0.01 1.34 1.65
C PRO A 271 -1.36 1.80 2.20
N TRP A 272 -2.48 1.53 1.49
CA TRP A 272 -3.82 1.84 1.95
C TRP A 272 -4.11 1.26 3.34
N ILE A 273 -3.53 0.14 3.70
CA ILE A 273 -3.63 -0.45 5.04
C ILE A 273 -3.26 0.58 6.13
N LEU A 274 -2.14 1.30 5.95
CA LEU A 274 -1.72 2.35 6.89
C LEU A 274 -2.57 3.61 6.77
N PHE A 275 -2.88 4.07 5.58
CA PHE A 275 -3.71 5.26 5.36
C PHE A 275 -5.13 5.07 5.89
N TRP A 276 -5.70 3.89 5.76
CA TRP A 276 -6.97 3.53 6.38
C TRP A 276 -6.92 3.72 7.90
N GLN A 277 -5.87 3.24 8.58
CA GLN A 277 -5.71 3.44 10.01
C GLN A 277 -5.51 4.93 10.37
N MET A 278 -4.76 5.68 9.56
CA MET A 278 -4.60 7.13 9.74
C MET A 278 -5.95 7.84 9.73
N TYR A 279 -6.82 7.52 8.78
CA TYR A 279 -8.17 8.08 8.72
C TYR A 279 -9.02 7.70 9.94
N ARG A 280 -8.96 6.48 10.40
CA ARG A 280 -9.68 6.03 11.60
C ARG A 280 -9.20 6.77 12.84
N ASP A 281 -7.91 6.92 13.00
CA ASP A 281 -7.31 7.61 14.13
C ASP A 281 -7.63 9.12 14.16
N THR A 282 -7.77 9.72 12.99
CA THR A 282 -8.14 11.12 12.86
C THR A 282 -9.63 11.35 13.20
N LYS A 283 -10.51 10.42 12.82
CA LYS A 283 -11.95 10.50 13.13
C LYS A 283 -12.23 10.36 14.63
N THR A 284 -11.48 9.52 15.32
CA THR A 284 -11.66 9.25 16.76
C THR A 284 -11.37 10.49 17.63
N ASN A 285 -10.49 11.40 17.17
CA ASN A 285 -10.19 12.64 17.89
C ASN A 285 -11.32 13.68 17.83
N LYS A 286 -11.99 13.81 16.69
CA LYS A 286 -13.07 14.81 16.57
C LYS A 286 -14.21 14.53 17.55
N THR A 287 -14.45 13.26 17.85
CA THR A 287 -15.50 12.90 18.84
C THR A 287 -15.05 13.05 20.29
N ALA A 288 -13.76 13.08 20.59
CA ALA A 288 -13.24 13.33 21.94
C ALA A 288 -13.19 14.84 22.26
N ASP A 289 -12.82 15.66 21.29
CA ASP A 289 -12.73 17.11 21.45
C ASP A 289 -14.12 17.79 21.41
N ASP A 290 -15.08 17.20 20.69
CA ASP A 290 -16.48 17.70 20.66
C ASP A 290 -17.27 17.37 21.94
N ASN A 291 -16.73 16.54 22.84
CA ASN A 291 -17.37 16.16 24.11
C ASN A 291 -16.62 16.71 25.35
N ALA A 292 -15.63 17.57 25.19
CA ALA A 292 -14.88 18.24 26.25
C ALA A 292 -15.26 19.72 26.33
#